data_fc375700305ba7df65ea842750a252ca
#
_entry.id   fc375700305ba7df65ea842750a252ca
#
_cell.length_a   1.000
_cell.length_b   1.000
_cell.length_c   1.000
_cell.angle_alpha   90.00
_cell.angle_beta   90.00
_cell.angle_gamma   90.00
#
_symmetry.space_group_name_H-M   'P 1'
#
loop_
_entity.id
_entity.type
_entity.pdbx_description
1 polymer ?
#
loop_
_entity_poly.entity_id
_entity_poly.type
_entity_poly.pdbx_seq_one_letter_code
_entity_poly.pdbx_strand_id
1 'polypeptide(L)'
;MKKTLKNVAILAAMLMIVCAYIAPTRVKAEGDGNLGFDFDGQFDFTSIEDKNTYSSVGMRCDSAENSNAYYYARVFGVDGNKEKFDYSHGYEYIFQEGTYHEMLNWVRENDCSEACVRGEGYGIDSEYGTLFSGVWYPDLW
;
A
#
# COMPACT_ATOMS: atom_id res chain seq x y z
N MET A 1 0.61 -48.93 26.89
CA MET A 1 1.33 -48.18 25.88
C MET A 1 0.51 -47.84 24.60
N LYS A 2 -0.31 -48.70 24.02
CA LYS A 2 -1.09 -48.36 22.79
C LYS A 2 -2.16 -47.29 22.96
N LYS A 3 -2.76 -47.09 24.14
CA LYS A 3 -3.79 -46.05 24.37
C LYS A 3 -3.21 -44.64 24.47
N THR A 4 -2.02 -44.49 25.05
CA THR A 4 -1.33 -43.21 25.18
C THR A 4 -0.89 -42.65 23.82
N LEU A 5 -0.43 -43.51 22.89
CA LEU A 5 -0.01 -43.11 21.55
C LEU A 5 -1.18 -42.59 20.71
N LYS A 6 -2.38 -43.19 20.84
CA LYS A 6 -3.60 -42.71 20.13
C LYS A 6 -4.03 -41.32 20.60
N ASN A 7 -3.97 -41.04 21.89
CA ASN A 7 -4.35 -39.75 22.46
C ASN A 7 -3.38 -38.63 22.06
N VAL A 8 -2.08 -38.92 21.96
CA VAL A 8 -1.07 -37.97 21.48
C VAL A 8 -1.25 -37.64 20.00
N ALA A 9 -1.57 -38.64 19.17
CA ALA A 9 -1.83 -38.44 17.74
C ALA A 9 -3.08 -37.59 17.48
N ILE A 10 -4.13 -37.77 18.28
CA ILE A 10 -5.37 -36.97 18.18
C ILE A 10 -5.11 -35.49 18.59
N LEU A 11 -4.32 -35.30 19.67
CA LEU A 11 -3.97 -33.95 20.13
C LEU A 11 -3.09 -33.22 19.13
N ALA A 12 -2.14 -33.89 18.48
CA ALA A 12 -1.30 -33.33 17.43
C ALA A 12 -2.11 -32.96 16.17
N ALA A 13 -3.09 -33.80 15.79
CA ALA A 13 -3.97 -33.52 14.67
C ALA A 13 -4.89 -32.33 14.95
N MET A 14 -5.43 -32.18 16.15
CA MET A 14 -6.23 -31.03 16.56
C MET A 14 -5.39 -29.73 16.57
N LEU A 15 -4.12 -29.79 17.03
CA LEU A 15 -3.23 -28.63 17.03
C LEU A 15 -2.91 -28.16 15.61
N MET A 16 -2.71 -29.08 14.66
CA MET A 16 -2.47 -28.73 13.25
C MET A 16 -3.72 -28.12 12.58
N ILE A 17 -4.91 -28.56 12.93
CA ILE A 17 -6.15 -27.98 12.42
C ILE A 17 -6.34 -26.54 12.93
N VAL A 18 -6.03 -26.27 14.20
CA VAL A 18 -6.11 -24.92 14.78
C VAL A 18 -5.09 -23.98 14.13
N CYS A 19 -3.87 -24.44 13.83
CA CYS A 19 -2.88 -23.62 13.10
C CYS A 19 -3.27 -23.34 11.65
N ALA A 20 -4.03 -24.20 10.99
CA ALA A 20 -4.52 -23.97 9.65
C ALA A 20 -5.65 -22.91 9.59
N TYR A 21 -6.38 -22.71 10.69
CA TYR A 21 -7.45 -21.70 10.80
C TYR A 21 -6.95 -20.29 11.18
N ILE A 22 -5.68 -20.15 11.58
CA ILE A 22 -5.06 -18.85 11.92
C ILE A 22 -4.15 -18.37 10.77
N ALA A 23 -4.32 -18.86 9.56
CA ALA A 23 -3.80 -18.14 8.42
C ALA A 23 -4.51 -16.78 8.40
N PRO A 24 -3.79 -15.64 8.47
CA PRO A 24 -4.43 -14.34 8.36
C PRO A 24 -5.15 -14.33 7.01
N THR A 25 -6.48 -14.43 7.05
CA THR A 25 -7.27 -14.06 5.89
C THR A 25 -6.91 -12.60 5.63
N ARG A 26 -6.13 -12.35 4.58
CA ARG A 26 -5.92 -11.00 4.07
C ARG A 26 -7.32 -10.47 3.78
N VAL A 27 -7.82 -9.65 4.69
CA VAL A 27 -9.05 -8.91 4.45
C VAL A 27 -8.73 -8.05 3.24
N LYS A 28 -9.49 -8.24 2.16
CA LYS A 28 -9.36 -7.43 0.97
C LYS A 28 -9.59 -5.99 1.39
N ALA A 29 -8.62 -5.12 1.15
CA ALA A 29 -8.75 -3.70 1.45
C ALA A 29 -9.98 -3.15 0.73
N GLU A 30 -10.85 -2.47 1.45
CA GLU A 30 -11.92 -1.70 0.82
C GLU A 30 -11.28 -0.48 0.14
N GLY A 31 -11.50 -0.34 -1.16
CA GLY A 31 -11.04 0.79 -1.94
C GLY A 31 -9.73 0.52 -2.70
N ASP A 32 -9.80 -0.29 -3.76
CA ASP A 32 -8.69 -0.45 -4.71
C ASP A 32 -8.64 0.78 -5.62
N GLY A 33 -7.76 1.75 -5.34
CA GLY A 33 -7.45 2.84 -6.25
C GLY A 33 -6.53 2.35 -7.38
N ASN A 34 -6.86 2.70 -8.63
CA ASN A 34 -5.90 2.54 -9.71
C ASN A 34 -4.78 3.55 -9.52
N LEU A 35 -3.54 3.09 -9.56
CA LEU A 35 -2.37 3.94 -9.67
C LEU A 35 -2.13 4.24 -11.15
N GLY A 36 -2.11 5.52 -11.48
CA GLY A 36 -1.62 5.99 -12.77
C GLY A 36 -0.88 7.30 -12.50
N PHE A 37 0.46 7.27 -12.55
CA PHE A 37 1.25 8.49 -12.56
C PHE A 37 1.69 8.78 -13.98
N ASP A 38 1.46 10.02 -14.41
CA ASP A 38 1.97 10.59 -15.65
C ASP A 38 2.89 11.75 -15.27
N PHE A 39 4.20 11.45 -15.19
CA PHE A 39 5.16 12.48 -14.85
C PHE A 39 5.54 13.30 -16.09
N ASP A 40 4.64 14.18 -16.51
CA ASP A 40 4.94 15.30 -17.44
C ASP A 40 5.55 16.51 -16.71
N GLY A 41 5.62 16.46 -15.38
CA GLY A 41 6.16 17.44 -14.46
C GLY A 41 7.01 16.81 -13.37
N GLN A 42 7.23 17.55 -12.27
CA GLN A 42 8.05 17.06 -11.15
C GLN A 42 7.30 16.06 -10.25
N PHE A 43 5.98 16.16 -10.17
CA PHE A 43 5.17 15.28 -9.30
C PHE A 43 3.75 15.13 -9.82
N ASP A 44 3.11 14.05 -9.39
CA ASP A 44 1.70 13.75 -9.64
C ASP A 44 1.05 13.15 -8.38
N PHE A 45 -0.28 13.08 -8.34
CA PHE A 45 -1.05 12.50 -7.25
C PHE A 45 -1.94 11.38 -7.76
N THR A 46 -2.13 10.35 -6.93
CA THR A 46 -3.19 9.37 -7.15
C THR A 46 -4.58 10.00 -7.02
N SER A 47 -5.62 9.23 -7.35
CA SER A 47 -6.98 9.55 -6.91
C SER A 47 -7.04 9.77 -5.40
N ILE A 48 -8.03 10.52 -4.95
CA ILE A 48 -8.34 10.66 -3.52
C ILE A 48 -9.31 9.55 -3.16
N GLU A 49 -8.98 8.77 -2.10
CA GLU A 49 -9.79 7.67 -1.62
C GLU A 49 -10.04 7.79 -0.11
N ASP A 50 -11.12 7.18 0.36
CA ASP A 50 -11.46 7.14 1.78
C ASP A 50 -10.37 6.40 2.58
N LYS A 51 -9.93 7.00 3.68
CA LYS A 51 -9.01 6.43 4.66
C LYS A 51 -9.75 6.18 5.96
N ASN A 52 -10.15 4.94 6.20
CA ASN A 52 -11.04 4.57 7.30
C ASN A 52 -10.30 4.09 8.56
N THR A 53 -9.07 3.62 8.41
CA THR A 53 -8.28 3.03 9.49
C THR A 53 -6.96 3.77 9.72
N TYR A 54 -6.30 3.46 10.84
CA TYR A 54 -4.96 3.93 11.19
C TYR A 54 -3.84 3.08 10.55
N SER A 55 -4.20 2.16 9.65
CA SER A 55 -3.24 1.27 8.99
C SER A 55 -2.33 1.99 7.99
N SER A 56 -1.26 1.34 7.59
CA SER A 56 -0.41 1.78 6.48
C SER A 56 -1.20 1.87 5.18
N VAL A 57 -0.72 2.66 4.25
CA VAL A 57 -1.14 2.66 2.85
C VAL A 57 -0.32 1.63 2.10
N GLY A 58 -0.98 0.71 1.38
CA GLY A 58 -0.31 -0.22 0.49
C GLY A 58 -0.22 0.35 -0.92
N MET A 59 0.93 0.16 -1.59
CA MET A 59 1.05 0.53 -3.00
C MET A 59 1.97 -0.42 -3.74
N ARG A 60 1.59 -0.76 -4.97
CA ARG A 60 2.37 -1.61 -5.87
C ARG A 60 2.48 -0.94 -7.24
N CYS A 61 3.70 -0.86 -7.74
CA CYS A 61 3.98 -0.45 -9.11
C CYS A 61 4.04 -1.71 -9.99
N ASP A 62 3.09 -1.87 -10.91
CA ASP A 62 2.99 -3.04 -11.77
C ASP A 62 3.77 -2.88 -13.06
N SER A 63 3.85 -1.66 -13.60
CA SER A 63 4.62 -1.38 -14.81
C SER A 63 5.14 0.05 -14.84
N ALA A 64 6.23 0.22 -15.56
CA ALA A 64 6.81 1.50 -15.94
C ALA A 64 7.09 1.50 -17.45
N GLU A 65 6.78 2.59 -18.14
CA GLU A 65 7.08 2.73 -19.57
C GLU A 65 8.59 2.64 -19.84
N ASN A 66 9.38 3.18 -18.92
CA ASN A 66 10.83 3.02 -18.89
C ASN A 66 11.23 2.18 -17.68
N SER A 67 11.74 0.96 -17.90
CA SER A 67 12.10 0.01 -16.84
C SER A 67 13.23 0.48 -15.91
N ASN A 68 13.99 1.51 -16.29
CA ASN A 68 15.02 2.11 -15.45
C ASN A 68 14.52 3.34 -14.67
N ALA A 69 13.32 3.79 -14.95
CA ALA A 69 12.72 4.91 -14.23
C ALA A 69 12.22 4.47 -12.85
N TYR A 70 12.27 5.39 -11.90
CA TYR A 70 11.70 5.21 -10.58
C TYR A 70 11.11 6.53 -10.08
N TYR A 71 10.28 6.43 -9.05
CA TYR A 71 9.71 7.59 -8.39
C TYR A 71 9.75 7.41 -6.87
N TYR A 72 9.75 8.53 -6.17
CA TYR A 72 9.56 8.58 -4.73
C TYR A 72 8.09 8.80 -4.43
N ALA A 73 7.57 8.15 -3.40
CA ALA A 73 6.17 8.30 -3.00
C ALA A 73 6.04 8.65 -1.52
N ARG A 74 5.08 9.53 -1.22
CA ARG A 74 4.70 9.95 0.14
C ARG A 74 3.19 9.94 0.28
N VAL A 75 2.70 9.65 1.48
CA VAL A 75 1.28 9.66 1.78
C VAL A 75 0.84 11.05 2.22
N PHE A 76 -0.24 11.53 1.61
CA PHE A 76 -0.91 12.79 1.92
C PHE A 76 -2.31 12.52 2.47
N GLY A 77 -2.69 13.24 3.50
CA GLY A 77 -4.08 13.33 3.92
C GLY A 77 -4.78 14.46 3.19
N VAL A 78 -6.08 14.31 3.02
CA VAL A 78 -6.93 15.30 2.37
C VAL A 78 -7.99 15.75 3.36
N ASP A 79 -8.11 17.06 3.55
CA ASP A 79 -9.08 17.64 4.47
C ASP A 79 -10.46 17.86 3.80
N GLY A 80 -11.42 18.35 4.58
CA GLY A 80 -12.78 18.64 4.10
C GLY A 80 -12.84 19.71 3.01
N ASN A 81 -11.79 20.52 2.82
CA ASN A 81 -11.69 21.54 1.77
C ASN A 81 -10.94 21.01 0.53
N LYS A 82 -10.57 19.72 0.53
CA LYS A 82 -9.77 19.07 -0.51
C LYS A 82 -8.32 19.57 -0.60
N GLU A 83 -7.82 20.18 0.47
CA GLU A 83 -6.41 20.52 0.59
C GLU A 83 -5.60 19.29 0.99
N LYS A 84 -4.39 19.17 0.44
CA LYS A 84 -3.50 18.02 0.60
C LYS A 84 -2.33 18.38 1.53
N PHE A 85 -2.12 17.60 2.58
CA PHE A 85 -1.08 17.78 3.57
C PHE A 85 -0.20 16.54 3.67
N ASP A 86 1.12 16.73 3.72
CA ASP A 86 2.09 15.64 3.89
C ASP A 86 2.01 15.08 5.32
N TYR A 87 1.44 13.88 5.45
CA TYR A 87 1.39 13.13 6.70
C TYR A 87 2.27 11.89 6.68
N SER A 88 3.29 11.87 5.83
CA SER A 88 4.32 10.83 5.79
C SER A 88 5.35 10.95 6.91
N HIS A 89 5.41 12.09 7.62
CA HIS A 89 6.46 12.42 8.60
C HIS A 89 7.88 12.27 8.04
N GLY A 90 8.06 12.53 6.75
CA GLY A 90 9.34 12.43 6.06
C GLY A 90 9.70 11.02 5.59
N TYR A 91 8.83 10.02 5.83
CA TYR A 91 9.00 8.71 5.19
C TYR A 91 8.73 8.82 3.71
N GLU A 92 9.67 8.34 2.94
CA GLU A 92 9.64 8.34 1.48
C GLU A 92 10.01 6.97 0.98
N TYR A 93 9.28 6.48 -0.01
CA TYR A 93 9.41 5.13 -0.53
C TYR A 93 9.76 5.18 -2.02
N ILE A 94 10.71 4.35 -2.45
CA ILE A 94 11.14 4.27 -3.84
C ILE A 94 10.35 3.17 -4.53
N PHE A 95 9.73 3.53 -5.66
CA PHE A 95 9.00 2.62 -6.51
C PHE A 95 9.64 2.52 -7.89
N GLN A 96 9.79 1.30 -8.34
CA GLN A 96 10.09 0.90 -9.72
C GLN A 96 9.18 -0.27 -10.08
N GLU A 97 9.16 -0.66 -11.32
CA GLU A 97 8.38 -1.83 -11.77
C GLU A 97 8.60 -3.05 -10.86
N GLY A 98 7.50 -3.66 -10.41
CA GLY A 98 7.48 -4.84 -9.54
C GLY A 98 7.63 -4.56 -8.05
N THR A 99 7.81 -3.32 -7.60
CA THR A 99 7.91 -3.01 -6.15
C THR A 99 6.56 -2.90 -5.47
N TYR A 100 6.52 -3.33 -4.20
CA TYR A 100 5.41 -3.13 -3.27
C TYR A 100 5.94 -2.57 -1.95
N HIS A 101 5.24 -1.59 -1.40
CA HIS A 101 5.51 -1.05 -0.07
C HIS A 101 4.24 -0.88 0.75
N GLU A 102 4.37 -1.05 2.06
CA GLU A 102 3.43 -0.61 3.07
C GLU A 102 3.94 0.72 3.65
N MET A 103 3.31 1.80 3.26
CA MET A 103 3.75 3.16 3.56
C MET A 103 3.16 3.64 4.88
N LEU A 104 4.01 3.94 5.85
CA LEU A 104 3.61 4.55 7.11
C LEU A 104 3.02 5.94 6.86
N ASN A 105 1.99 6.27 7.61
CA ASN A 105 1.31 7.56 7.53
C ASN A 105 0.59 7.90 8.82
N TRP A 106 0.24 9.16 8.98
CA TRP A 106 -0.49 9.70 10.13
C TRP A 106 -1.75 10.47 9.69
N VAL A 107 -2.37 10.05 8.61
CA VAL A 107 -3.55 10.70 8.03
C VAL A 107 -4.71 10.71 9.03
N ARG A 108 -5.04 9.55 9.63
CA ARG A 108 -6.13 9.42 10.58
C ARG A 108 -5.85 10.08 11.93
N GLU A 109 -4.60 10.10 12.36
CA GLU A 109 -4.16 10.78 13.58
C GLU A 109 -4.31 12.31 13.47
N ASN A 110 -4.37 12.83 12.25
CA ASN A 110 -4.60 14.25 11.95
C ASN A 110 -6.03 14.54 11.47
N ASP A 111 -6.99 13.67 11.84
CA ASP A 111 -8.42 13.83 11.56
C ASP A 111 -8.80 13.91 10.06
N CYS A 112 -7.92 13.50 9.16
CA CYS A 112 -8.24 13.36 7.76
C CYS A 112 -8.94 12.01 7.51
N SER A 113 -10.04 12.04 6.78
CA SER A 113 -10.82 10.85 6.37
C SER A 113 -10.56 10.41 4.94
N GLU A 114 -9.73 11.14 4.22
CA GLU A 114 -9.35 10.85 2.84
C GLU A 114 -7.82 10.89 2.71
N ALA A 115 -7.28 10.11 1.79
CA ALA A 115 -5.86 10.06 1.49
C ALA A 115 -5.61 10.06 -0.02
N CYS A 116 -4.40 10.43 -0.39
CA CYS A 116 -3.82 10.19 -1.70
C CYS A 116 -2.32 9.96 -1.55
N VAL A 117 -1.67 9.52 -2.61
CA VAL A 117 -0.22 9.37 -2.66
C VAL A 117 0.33 10.38 -3.65
N ARG A 118 1.34 11.13 -3.24
CA ARG A 118 2.15 11.96 -4.14
C ARG A 118 3.33 11.14 -4.63
N GLY A 119 3.45 11.01 -5.95
CA GLY A 119 4.64 10.51 -6.61
C GLY A 119 5.52 11.68 -7.07
N GLU A 120 6.83 11.51 -7.00
CA GLU A 120 7.82 12.44 -7.52
C GLU A 120 8.82 11.68 -8.39
N GLY A 121 8.78 11.92 -9.69
CA GLY A 121 9.58 11.19 -10.66
C GLY A 121 11.06 11.57 -10.61
N TYR A 122 11.93 10.59 -10.78
CA TYR A 122 13.37 10.78 -10.84
C TYR A 122 14.00 10.02 -12.02
N GLY A 123 14.94 10.65 -12.70
CA GLY A 123 15.55 10.06 -13.90
C GLY A 123 14.60 9.98 -15.10
N ILE A 124 13.53 10.79 -15.06
CA ILE A 124 12.51 10.87 -16.09
C ILE A 124 12.98 11.87 -17.15
N ASP A 125 12.84 11.47 -18.41
CA ASP A 125 13.05 12.38 -19.51
C ASP A 125 11.87 13.37 -19.56
N SER A 126 12.13 14.61 -19.18
CA SER A 126 11.10 15.66 -19.06
C SER A 126 10.47 16.03 -20.42
N GLU A 127 11.02 15.57 -21.53
CA GLU A 127 10.50 15.86 -22.87
C GLU A 127 9.36 14.90 -23.25
N TYR A 128 9.36 13.67 -22.71
CA TYR A 128 8.41 12.62 -23.11
C TYR A 128 7.56 12.09 -21.93
N GLY A 129 7.84 12.53 -20.70
CA GLY A 129 7.21 11.98 -19.52
C GLY A 129 7.59 10.52 -19.24
N THR A 130 7.01 9.93 -18.23
CA THR A 130 7.09 8.47 -17.97
C THR A 130 5.82 8.04 -17.26
N LEU A 131 5.12 7.08 -17.85
CA LEU A 131 3.92 6.49 -17.27
C LEU A 131 4.29 5.36 -16.33
N PHE A 132 3.69 5.36 -15.15
CA PHE A 132 3.69 4.26 -14.20
C PHE A 132 2.26 3.81 -13.94
N SER A 133 2.04 2.51 -13.82
CA SER A 133 0.74 1.97 -13.45
C SER A 133 0.84 0.94 -12.33
N GLY A 134 -0.26 0.73 -11.64
CA GLY A 134 -0.33 -0.21 -10.53
C GLY A 134 -1.62 -0.07 -9.75
N VAL A 135 -1.55 -0.42 -8.49
CA VAL A 135 -2.67 -0.32 -7.55
C VAL A 135 -2.19 0.25 -6.22
N TRP A 136 -3.06 0.98 -5.56
CA TRP A 136 -2.82 1.44 -4.21
C TRP A 136 -4.06 1.20 -3.32
N TYR A 137 -3.82 1.08 -2.04
CA TYR A 137 -4.81 0.73 -1.03
C TYR A 137 -4.70 1.73 0.10
N PRO A 138 -5.72 2.58 0.33
CA PRO A 138 -5.69 3.53 1.43
C PRO A 138 -5.63 2.84 2.79
N ASP A 139 -6.24 1.67 2.91
CA ASP A 139 -6.28 0.84 4.11
C ASP A 139 -5.82 -0.59 3.82
N LEU A 140 -5.00 -1.15 4.69
CA LEU A 140 -4.50 -2.53 4.54
C LEU A 140 -5.29 -3.56 5.35
N TRP A 141 -6.02 -3.16 6.40
CA TRP A 141 -6.92 -3.93 7.30
C TRP A 141 -7.77 -3.03 8.17
#